data_3b506476710e4c4a31a452cc1fb734c1
#
_entry.id   3b506476710e4c4a31a452cc1fb734c1
#
_cell.length_a   1.000
_cell.length_b   1.000
_cell.length_c   1.000
_cell.angle_alpha   90.00
_cell.angle_beta   90.00
_cell.angle_gamma   90.00
#
_symmetry.space_group_name_H-M   'P 1'
#
loop_
_entity.id
_entity.type
_entity.pdbx_description
1 polymer ?
#
loop_
_entity_poly.entity_id
_entity_poly.type
_entity_poly.pdbx_seq_one_letter_code
_entity_poly.pdbx_strand_id
1 'polypeptide(L)'
;MKNLGIKISLFINYFVFAILLNSVGIVIAKSINVYGVSESQASVLEAFKDLPIAVVSFFIASFLPRFGYKRAMLTGLAIVFFGCLLMIFGNSFFYTKILFLSIGVSFALIKLSVYSLIGIVTDSKEAHSSFMSSIEGFFMVGIALAYLLFPAFYSDDKDSWLNVYYVLCVLIGLSFLFLLLYLLLLV
;
A
#
# COMPACT_ATOMS: atom_id res chain seq x y z
N MET A 1 -2.52 7.94 26.52
CA MET A 1 -3.41 8.28 25.39
C MET A 1 -2.71 9.00 24.24
N LYS A 2 -1.56 9.64 24.45
CA LYS A 2 -0.81 10.42 23.42
C LYS A 2 -0.44 9.62 22.16
N ASN A 3 -0.27 8.30 22.25
CA ASN A 3 0.19 7.44 21.14
C ASN A 3 -0.94 6.70 20.40
N LEU A 4 -2.22 6.82 20.85
CA LEU A 4 -3.31 6.05 20.25
C LEU A 4 -3.57 6.42 18.78
N GLY A 5 -3.60 7.71 18.48
CA GLY A 5 -3.81 8.19 17.11
C GLY A 5 -2.72 7.75 16.14
N ILE A 6 -1.45 7.73 16.61
CA ILE A 6 -0.34 7.21 15.81
C ILE A 6 -0.54 5.72 15.56
N LYS A 7 -0.83 4.94 16.60
CA LYS A 7 -1.05 3.49 16.49
C LYS A 7 -2.17 3.18 15.48
N ILE A 8 -3.30 3.88 15.57
CA ILE A 8 -4.41 3.73 14.62
C ILE A 8 -3.96 4.10 13.19
N SER A 9 -3.21 5.19 13.03
CA SER A 9 -2.67 5.59 11.74
C SER A 9 -1.77 4.50 11.13
N LEU A 10 -0.90 3.88 11.92
CA LEU A 10 -0.05 2.77 11.45
C LEU A 10 -0.88 1.58 11.00
N PHE A 11 -1.93 1.20 11.75
CA PHE A 11 -2.85 0.13 11.36
C PHE A 11 -3.56 0.44 10.04
N ILE A 12 -4.14 1.63 9.89
CA ILE A 12 -4.88 2.01 8.67
C ILE A 12 -3.93 1.98 7.46
N ASN A 13 -2.75 2.59 7.59
CA ASN A 13 -1.77 2.59 6.50
C ASN A 13 -1.37 1.18 6.09
N TYR A 14 -1.02 0.34 7.05
CA TYR A 14 -0.57 -1.02 6.78
C TYR A 14 -1.68 -1.88 6.18
N PHE A 15 -2.92 -1.67 6.62
CA PHE A 15 -4.11 -2.33 6.08
C PHE A 15 -4.40 -1.97 4.62
N VAL A 16 -4.34 -0.69 4.26
CA VAL A 16 -4.53 -0.23 2.88
C VAL A 16 -3.48 -0.85 1.96
N PHE A 17 -2.22 -0.90 2.42
CA PHE A 17 -1.15 -1.54 1.65
C PHE A 17 -1.28 -3.06 1.58
N ALA A 18 -1.90 -3.71 2.56
CA ALA A 18 -2.22 -5.14 2.47
C ALA A 18 -3.15 -5.44 1.29
N ILE A 19 -4.17 -4.61 1.08
CA ILE A 19 -5.09 -4.74 -0.06
C ILE A 19 -4.34 -4.52 -1.38
N LEU A 20 -3.57 -3.42 -1.49
CA LEU A 20 -2.84 -3.05 -2.70
C LEU A 20 -1.81 -4.10 -3.13
N LEU A 21 -0.98 -4.57 -2.19
CA LEU A 21 0.08 -5.53 -2.49
C LEU A 21 -0.46 -6.89 -2.93
N ASN A 22 -1.54 -7.34 -2.29
CA ASN A 22 -2.07 -8.67 -2.52
C ASN A 22 -3.10 -8.70 -3.65
N SER A 23 -3.42 -7.56 -4.26
CA SER A 23 -4.19 -7.51 -5.49
C SER A 23 -3.42 -7.98 -6.73
N VAL A 24 -2.09 -8.16 -6.66
CA VAL A 24 -1.26 -8.47 -7.82
C VAL A 24 -1.72 -9.71 -8.58
N GLY A 25 -2.02 -10.81 -7.89
CA GLY A 25 -2.50 -12.04 -8.53
C GLY A 25 -3.85 -11.84 -9.25
N ILE A 26 -4.75 -11.05 -8.65
CA ILE A 26 -6.04 -10.72 -9.25
C ILE A 26 -5.84 -9.87 -10.51
N VAL A 27 -4.95 -8.88 -10.44
CA VAL A 27 -4.66 -7.97 -11.55
C VAL A 27 -3.88 -8.68 -12.67
N ILE A 28 -3.03 -9.66 -12.36
CA ILE A 28 -2.40 -10.53 -13.35
C ILE A 28 -3.47 -11.26 -14.16
N ALA A 29 -4.40 -11.94 -13.49
CA ALA A 29 -5.49 -12.65 -14.14
C ALA A 29 -6.37 -11.70 -15.01
N LYS A 30 -6.67 -10.50 -14.50
CA LYS A 30 -7.41 -9.49 -15.27
C LYS A 30 -6.63 -8.96 -16.46
N SER A 31 -5.31 -8.75 -16.31
CA SER A 31 -4.46 -8.27 -17.41
C SER A 31 -4.42 -9.26 -18.59
N ILE A 32 -4.37 -10.56 -18.30
CA ILE A 32 -4.45 -11.60 -19.32
C ILE A 32 -5.79 -11.51 -20.06
N ASN A 33 -6.89 -11.45 -19.33
CA ASN A 33 -8.24 -11.49 -19.90
C ASN A 33 -8.63 -10.20 -20.62
N VAL A 34 -8.26 -9.03 -20.10
CA VAL A 34 -8.69 -7.72 -20.61
C VAL A 34 -7.72 -7.18 -21.66
N TYR A 35 -6.42 -7.25 -21.41
CA TYR A 35 -5.39 -6.69 -22.28
C TYR A 35 -4.80 -7.72 -23.26
N GLY A 36 -5.17 -9.01 -23.16
CA GLY A 36 -4.70 -10.06 -24.06
C GLY A 36 -3.20 -10.35 -23.98
N VAL A 37 -2.56 -10.00 -22.85
CA VAL A 37 -1.14 -10.29 -22.64
C VAL A 37 -0.94 -11.74 -22.22
N SER A 38 0.23 -12.33 -22.52
CA SER A 38 0.55 -13.70 -22.10
C SER A 38 0.76 -13.78 -20.58
N GLU A 39 0.63 -14.99 -20.02
CA GLU A 39 0.89 -15.25 -18.59
C GLU A 39 2.29 -14.79 -18.16
N SER A 40 3.31 -15.07 -18.99
CA SER A 40 4.69 -14.65 -18.72
C SER A 40 4.83 -13.12 -18.71
N GLN A 41 4.13 -12.41 -19.60
CA GLN A 41 4.12 -10.96 -19.62
C GLN A 41 3.38 -10.39 -18.39
N ALA A 42 2.25 -10.97 -18.02
CA ALA A 42 1.46 -10.52 -16.87
C ALA A 42 2.18 -10.75 -15.54
N SER A 43 2.92 -11.86 -15.40
CA SER A 43 3.70 -12.18 -14.18
C SER A 43 4.83 -11.19 -13.91
N VAL A 44 5.26 -10.40 -14.90
CA VAL A 44 6.23 -9.32 -14.71
C VAL A 44 5.73 -8.28 -13.69
N LEU A 45 4.41 -8.17 -13.45
CA LEU A 45 3.84 -7.27 -12.44
C LEU A 45 4.36 -7.55 -11.02
N GLU A 46 4.63 -8.82 -10.69
CA GLU A 46 5.25 -9.17 -9.41
C GLU A 46 6.65 -8.56 -9.29
N ALA A 47 7.46 -8.65 -10.34
CA ALA A 47 8.78 -8.03 -10.36
C ALA A 47 8.70 -6.50 -10.26
N PHE A 48 7.73 -5.87 -10.93
CA PHE A 48 7.49 -4.41 -10.82
C PHE A 48 7.08 -3.98 -9.41
N LYS A 49 6.52 -4.87 -8.62
CA LYS A 49 6.21 -4.64 -7.20
C LYS A 49 7.40 -4.95 -6.30
N ASP A 50 8.00 -6.14 -6.42
CA ASP A 50 8.94 -6.68 -5.44
C ASP A 50 10.36 -6.11 -5.58
N LEU A 51 10.83 -5.87 -6.80
CA LEU A 51 12.15 -5.23 -7.01
C LEU A 51 12.22 -3.82 -6.41
N PRO A 52 11.23 -2.93 -6.64
CA PRO A 52 11.23 -1.63 -5.99
C PRO A 52 11.17 -1.71 -4.46
N ILE A 53 10.40 -2.67 -3.90
CA ILE A 53 10.40 -2.89 -2.44
C ILE A 53 11.82 -3.16 -1.94
N ALA A 54 12.54 -4.09 -2.57
CA ALA A 54 13.89 -4.46 -2.17
C ALA A 54 14.88 -3.31 -2.32
N VAL A 55 14.94 -2.70 -3.52
CA VAL A 55 15.88 -1.63 -3.86
C VAL A 55 15.64 -0.40 -2.99
N VAL A 56 14.41 0.08 -2.91
CA VAL A 56 14.07 1.28 -2.14
C VAL A 56 14.28 1.05 -0.65
N SER A 57 13.93 -0.13 -0.12
CA SER A 57 14.16 -0.46 1.29
C SER A 57 15.65 -0.41 1.63
N PHE A 58 16.50 -0.96 0.77
CA PHE A 58 17.94 -0.97 0.98
C PHE A 58 18.53 0.45 1.05
N PHE A 59 18.19 1.31 0.08
CA PHE A 59 18.74 2.67 0.04
C PHE A 59 18.15 3.59 1.10
N ILE A 60 16.84 3.48 1.36
CA ILE A 60 16.14 4.39 2.27
C ILE A 60 16.37 4.06 3.73
N ALA A 61 16.66 2.81 4.09
CA ALA A 61 16.86 2.41 5.49
C ALA A 61 17.84 3.32 6.25
N SER A 62 18.96 3.67 5.63
CA SER A 62 19.98 4.55 6.22
C SER A 62 19.58 6.03 6.23
N PHE A 63 18.73 6.46 5.32
CA PHE A 63 18.35 7.86 5.14
C PHE A 63 17.04 8.22 5.85
N LEU A 64 16.19 7.24 6.11
CA LEU A 64 14.84 7.41 6.65
C LEU A 64 14.78 8.23 7.95
N PRO A 65 15.67 8.05 8.95
CA PRO A 65 15.66 8.88 10.16
C PRO A 65 15.90 10.37 9.90
N ARG A 66 16.70 10.69 8.87
CA ARG A 66 16.97 12.09 8.47
C ARG A 66 15.82 12.69 7.66
N PHE A 67 15.19 11.91 6.80
CA PHE A 67 14.04 12.33 5.99
C PHE A 67 12.78 12.52 6.85
N GLY A 68 12.65 11.72 7.88
CA GLY A 68 11.53 11.69 8.82
C GLY A 68 10.43 10.70 8.41
N TYR A 69 10.06 9.85 9.35
CA TYR A 69 9.07 8.77 9.14
C TYR A 69 7.72 9.28 8.61
N LYS A 70 7.23 10.40 9.15
CA LYS A 70 6.01 11.06 8.70
C LYS A 70 6.08 11.43 7.21
N ARG A 71 7.14 12.15 6.82
CA ARG A 71 7.31 12.59 5.44
C ARG A 71 7.40 11.40 4.50
N ALA A 72 8.13 10.36 4.90
CA ALA A 72 8.23 9.13 4.13
C ALA A 72 6.86 8.47 3.92
N MET A 73 6.04 8.35 4.97
CA MET A 73 4.71 7.78 4.86
C MET A 73 3.78 8.62 3.98
N LEU A 74 3.76 9.95 4.15
CA LEU A 74 2.96 10.84 3.31
C LEU A 74 3.40 10.78 1.84
N THR A 75 4.72 10.73 1.58
CA THR A 75 5.26 10.57 0.23
C THR A 75 4.84 9.25 -0.39
N GLY A 76 4.92 8.14 0.37
CA GLY A 76 4.46 6.83 -0.08
C GLY A 76 2.96 6.83 -0.44
N LEU A 77 2.11 7.39 0.43
CA LEU A 77 0.67 7.48 0.15
C LEU A 77 0.38 8.34 -1.08
N ALA A 78 1.09 9.45 -1.25
CA ALA A 78 0.93 10.30 -2.44
C ALA A 78 1.33 9.57 -3.73
N ILE A 79 2.48 8.87 -3.74
CA ILE A 79 2.94 8.10 -4.90
C ILE A 79 1.90 7.06 -5.32
N VAL A 80 1.40 6.25 -4.37
CA VAL A 80 0.43 5.20 -4.71
C VAL A 80 -0.94 5.75 -5.08
N PHE A 81 -1.33 6.89 -4.50
CA PHE A 81 -2.56 7.60 -4.90
C PHE A 81 -2.54 7.98 -6.38
N PHE A 82 -1.46 8.61 -6.83
CA PHE A 82 -1.29 8.95 -8.24
C PHE A 82 -1.16 7.72 -9.13
N GLY A 83 -0.53 6.64 -8.64
CA GLY A 83 -0.50 5.34 -9.32
C GLY A 83 -1.90 4.77 -9.58
N CYS A 84 -2.78 4.81 -8.58
CA CYS A 84 -4.18 4.40 -8.71
C CYS A 84 -4.96 5.30 -9.68
N LEU A 85 -4.77 6.62 -9.61
CA LEU A 85 -5.39 7.54 -10.55
C LEU A 85 -4.96 7.28 -11.99
N LEU A 86 -3.66 7.08 -12.23
CA LEU A 86 -3.15 6.75 -13.56
C LEU A 86 -3.75 5.45 -14.10
N MET A 87 -4.01 4.47 -13.23
CA MET A 87 -4.65 3.22 -13.64
C MET A 87 -6.10 3.42 -14.06
N ILE A 88 -6.87 4.27 -13.36
CA ILE A 88 -8.26 4.59 -13.70
C ILE A 88 -8.36 5.23 -15.09
N PHE A 89 -7.52 6.21 -15.36
CA PHE A 89 -7.59 6.98 -16.61
C PHE A 89 -6.82 6.34 -17.77
N GLY A 90 -5.77 5.57 -17.47
CA GLY A 90 -4.89 5.02 -18.47
C GLY A 90 -5.37 3.70 -19.10
N ASN A 91 -6.09 2.87 -18.35
CA ASN A 91 -6.67 1.58 -18.76
C ASN A 91 -5.81 0.79 -19.75
N SER A 92 -4.58 0.46 -19.39
CA SER A 92 -3.71 -0.37 -20.21
C SER A 92 -2.71 -1.14 -19.35
N PHE A 93 -2.14 -2.22 -19.94
CA PHE A 93 -1.10 -3.00 -19.26
C PHE A 93 0.15 -2.18 -18.91
N PHE A 94 0.44 -1.11 -19.66
CA PHE A 94 1.54 -0.21 -19.32
C PHE A 94 1.27 0.54 -18.01
N TYR A 95 0.08 1.08 -17.81
CA TYR A 95 -0.30 1.75 -16.57
C TYR A 95 -0.40 0.80 -15.38
N THR A 96 -0.74 -0.47 -15.63
CA THR A 96 -0.69 -1.51 -14.60
C THR A 96 0.73 -1.73 -14.07
N LYS A 97 1.75 -1.71 -14.94
CA LYS A 97 3.16 -1.76 -14.50
C LYS A 97 3.55 -0.55 -13.66
N ILE A 98 3.13 0.66 -14.07
CA ILE A 98 3.38 1.90 -13.30
C ILE A 98 2.70 1.82 -11.93
N LEU A 99 1.47 1.30 -11.86
CA LEU A 99 0.77 1.09 -10.60
C LEU A 99 1.58 0.19 -9.66
N PHE A 100 2.02 -0.99 -10.10
CA PHE A 100 2.78 -1.91 -9.25
C PHE A 100 4.16 -1.39 -8.89
N LEU A 101 4.81 -0.64 -9.77
CA LEU A 101 6.02 0.10 -9.44
C LEU A 101 5.75 1.11 -8.30
N SER A 102 4.68 1.89 -8.40
CA SER A 102 4.30 2.87 -7.38
C SER A 102 3.92 2.21 -6.06
N ILE A 103 3.20 1.07 -6.10
CA ILE A 103 2.87 0.27 -4.91
C ILE A 103 4.18 -0.21 -4.22
N GLY A 104 5.12 -0.75 -4.98
CA GLY A 104 6.39 -1.25 -4.44
C GLY A 104 7.23 -0.17 -3.78
N VAL A 105 7.44 0.96 -4.46
CA VAL A 105 8.16 2.13 -3.90
C VAL A 105 7.47 2.64 -2.64
N SER A 106 6.16 2.80 -2.69
CA SER A 106 5.36 3.33 -1.58
C SER A 106 5.37 2.40 -0.38
N PHE A 107 5.24 1.10 -0.61
CA PHE A 107 5.25 0.13 0.48
C PHE A 107 6.60 0.05 1.19
N ALA A 108 7.71 0.17 0.48
CA ALA A 108 9.02 0.25 1.10
C ALA A 108 9.12 1.42 2.09
N LEU A 109 8.63 2.60 1.70
CA LEU A 109 8.57 3.79 2.56
C LEU A 109 7.67 3.57 3.79
N ILE A 110 6.47 3.03 3.56
CA ILE A 110 5.49 2.77 4.63
C ILE A 110 5.99 1.70 5.60
N LYS A 111 6.44 0.55 5.10
CA LYS A 111 6.89 -0.58 5.93
C LYS A 111 8.02 -0.18 6.86
N LEU A 112 9.06 0.43 6.32
CA LEU A 112 10.22 0.87 7.12
C LEU A 112 9.81 1.94 8.16
N SER A 113 8.94 2.88 7.78
CA SER A 113 8.45 3.92 8.69
C SER A 113 7.59 3.33 9.81
N VAL A 114 6.68 2.41 9.47
CA VAL A 114 5.81 1.73 10.45
C VAL A 114 6.65 0.97 11.46
N TYR A 115 7.58 0.14 11.02
CA TYR A 115 8.41 -0.67 11.91
C TYR A 115 9.30 0.18 12.82
N SER A 116 9.85 1.27 12.29
CA SER A 116 10.64 2.21 13.08
C SER A 116 9.77 2.94 14.14
N LEU A 117 8.56 3.37 13.75
CA LEU A 117 7.63 4.06 14.65
C LEU A 117 7.10 3.14 15.75
N ILE A 118 6.89 1.85 15.47
CA ILE A 118 6.50 0.87 16.52
C ILE A 118 7.54 0.87 17.63
N GLY A 119 8.84 0.86 17.28
CA GLY A 119 9.90 0.94 18.30
C GLY A 119 9.89 2.21 19.14
N ILE A 120 9.36 3.31 18.58
CA ILE A 120 9.29 4.61 19.29
C ILE A 120 8.03 4.73 20.18
N VAL A 121 6.92 4.09 19.76
CA VAL A 121 5.62 4.23 20.47
C VAL A 121 5.33 3.10 21.44
N THR A 122 6.26 2.18 21.64
CA THR A 122 6.16 1.07 22.59
C THR A 122 7.23 1.17 23.68
N ASP A 123 6.82 0.97 24.92
CA ASP A 123 7.66 1.22 26.12
C ASP A 123 8.39 -0.05 26.60
N SER A 124 8.05 -1.24 26.08
CA SER A 124 8.68 -2.51 26.44
C SER A 124 8.83 -3.45 25.24
N LYS A 125 9.69 -4.48 25.38
CA LYS A 125 9.87 -5.50 24.33
C LYS A 125 8.59 -6.30 24.10
N GLU A 126 7.84 -6.59 25.15
CA GLU A 126 6.56 -7.31 25.09
C GLU A 126 5.50 -6.47 24.36
N ALA A 127 5.40 -5.18 24.66
CA ALA A 127 4.51 -4.25 23.98
C ALA A 127 4.89 -4.10 22.50
N HIS A 128 6.19 -4.06 22.18
CA HIS A 128 6.69 -4.03 20.81
C HIS A 128 6.28 -5.28 20.04
N SER A 129 6.57 -6.46 20.57
CA SER A 129 6.23 -7.74 19.95
C SER A 129 4.73 -7.90 19.77
N SER A 130 3.93 -7.58 20.78
CA SER A 130 2.47 -7.63 20.71
C SER A 130 1.91 -6.70 19.64
N PHE A 131 2.44 -5.47 19.55
CA PHE A 131 1.98 -4.52 18.53
C PHE A 131 2.38 -4.94 17.10
N MET A 132 3.60 -5.46 16.92
CA MET A 132 4.04 -6.04 15.64
C MET A 132 3.12 -7.19 15.21
N SER A 133 2.88 -8.15 16.10
CA SER A 133 1.97 -9.27 15.80
C SER A 133 0.56 -8.81 15.47
N SER A 134 0.06 -7.78 16.15
CA SER A 134 -1.28 -7.22 15.91
C SER A 134 -1.36 -6.56 14.54
N ILE A 135 -0.35 -5.78 14.14
CA ILE A 135 -0.35 -5.09 12.83
C ILE A 135 -0.20 -6.07 11.67
N GLU A 136 0.60 -7.14 11.84
CA GLU A 136 0.72 -8.22 10.87
C GLU A 136 -0.58 -9.04 10.78
N GLY A 137 -1.23 -9.31 11.92
CA GLY A 137 -2.55 -9.96 11.93
C GLY A 137 -3.60 -9.12 11.17
N PHE A 138 -3.59 -7.80 11.37
CA PHE A 138 -4.49 -6.90 10.64
C PHE A 138 -4.16 -6.83 9.14
N PHE A 139 -2.89 -6.99 8.78
CA PHE A 139 -2.46 -7.13 7.39
C PHE A 139 -3.08 -8.36 6.72
N MET A 140 -3.17 -9.50 7.42
CA MET A 140 -3.83 -10.71 6.91
C MET A 140 -5.32 -10.47 6.63
N VAL A 141 -6.01 -9.68 7.46
CA VAL A 141 -7.41 -9.27 7.20
C VAL A 141 -7.49 -8.44 5.91
N GLY A 142 -6.53 -7.54 5.67
CA GLY A 142 -6.42 -6.77 4.45
C GLY A 142 -6.21 -7.64 3.19
N ILE A 143 -5.43 -8.71 3.31
CA ILE A 143 -5.26 -9.70 2.23
C ILE A 143 -6.61 -10.35 1.88
N ALA A 144 -7.32 -10.85 2.89
CA ALA A 144 -8.64 -11.47 2.69
C ALA A 144 -9.63 -10.48 2.04
N LEU A 145 -9.60 -9.22 2.48
CA LEU A 145 -10.45 -8.19 1.91
C LEU A 145 -10.13 -7.89 0.43
N ALA A 146 -8.87 -7.96 0.00
CA ALA A 146 -8.51 -7.79 -1.41
C ALA A 146 -9.25 -8.78 -2.30
N TYR A 147 -9.29 -10.05 -1.89
CA TYR A 147 -9.98 -11.12 -2.62
C TYR A 147 -11.52 -11.02 -2.60
N LEU A 148 -12.09 -10.25 -1.69
CA LEU A 148 -13.53 -9.93 -1.67
C LEU A 148 -13.84 -8.64 -2.44
N LEU A 149 -12.99 -7.63 -2.29
CA LEU A 149 -13.22 -6.29 -2.83
C LEU A 149 -13.14 -6.27 -4.36
N PHE A 150 -12.10 -6.86 -4.94
CA PHE A 150 -11.90 -6.79 -6.40
C PHE A 150 -13.02 -7.49 -7.19
N PRO A 151 -13.43 -8.73 -6.85
CA PRO A 151 -14.54 -9.38 -7.55
C PRO A 151 -15.88 -8.66 -7.43
N ALA A 152 -16.10 -7.89 -6.36
CA ALA A 152 -17.33 -7.12 -6.17
C ALA A 152 -17.57 -6.07 -7.25
N PHE A 153 -16.52 -5.68 -7.99
CA PHE A 153 -16.59 -4.74 -9.11
C PHE A 153 -16.63 -5.42 -10.49
N TYR A 154 -16.72 -6.75 -10.56
CA TYR A 154 -16.82 -7.44 -11.84
C TYR A 154 -18.25 -7.35 -12.38
N SER A 155 -18.38 -6.97 -13.63
CA SER A 155 -19.64 -6.94 -14.39
C SER A 155 -19.38 -7.38 -15.84
N ASP A 156 -20.40 -7.34 -16.68
CA ASP A 156 -20.31 -7.63 -18.13
C ASP A 156 -19.42 -6.63 -18.88
N ASP A 157 -19.28 -5.42 -18.34
CA ASP A 157 -18.32 -4.45 -18.83
C ASP A 157 -16.88 -4.85 -18.45
N LYS A 158 -16.03 -5.01 -19.47
CA LYS A 158 -14.64 -5.45 -19.30
C LYS A 158 -13.80 -4.53 -18.42
N ASP A 159 -14.15 -3.24 -18.37
CA ASP A 159 -13.40 -2.22 -17.65
C ASP A 159 -13.95 -1.96 -16.24
N SER A 160 -15.06 -2.59 -15.87
CA SER A 160 -15.73 -2.41 -14.57
C SER A 160 -14.82 -2.66 -13.37
N TRP A 161 -13.87 -3.60 -13.50
CA TRP A 161 -12.92 -3.92 -12.44
C TRP A 161 -12.00 -2.74 -12.06
N LEU A 162 -11.84 -1.74 -12.94
CA LEU A 162 -11.09 -0.52 -12.64
C LEU A 162 -11.78 0.35 -11.58
N ASN A 163 -13.09 0.18 -11.40
CA ASN A 163 -13.84 0.95 -10.41
C ASN A 163 -13.36 0.70 -8.96
N VAL A 164 -12.72 -0.44 -8.69
CA VAL A 164 -12.10 -0.70 -7.39
C VAL A 164 -11.06 0.37 -7.02
N TYR A 165 -10.36 0.94 -8.01
CA TYR A 165 -9.34 1.95 -7.75
C TYR A 165 -9.91 3.28 -7.27
N TYR A 166 -11.17 3.61 -7.56
CA TYR A 166 -11.85 4.75 -6.93
C TYR A 166 -11.98 4.55 -5.43
N VAL A 167 -12.38 3.35 -5.00
CA VAL A 167 -12.47 3.00 -3.57
C VAL A 167 -11.09 3.06 -2.93
N LEU A 168 -10.07 2.50 -3.60
CA LEU A 168 -8.70 2.55 -3.10
C LEU A 168 -8.17 3.99 -2.99
N CYS A 169 -8.44 4.86 -3.97
CA CYS A 169 -8.10 6.28 -3.89
C CYS A 169 -8.75 6.96 -2.67
N VAL A 170 -10.02 6.66 -2.39
CA VAL A 170 -10.70 7.19 -1.20
C VAL A 170 -10.03 6.69 0.08
N LEU A 171 -9.73 5.40 0.18
CA LEU A 171 -9.07 4.80 1.35
C LEU A 171 -7.65 5.38 1.56
N ILE A 172 -6.89 5.53 0.49
CA ILE A 172 -5.55 6.16 0.53
C ILE A 172 -5.66 7.63 0.96
N GLY A 173 -6.62 8.36 0.39
CA GLY A 173 -6.87 9.77 0.74
C GLY A 173 -7.26 9.95 2.21
N LEU A 174 -8.15 9.11 2.73
CA LEU A 174 -8.53 9.10 4.14
C LEU A 174 -7.33 8.77 5.03
N SER A 175 -6.51 7.77 4.64
CA SER A 175 -5.29 7.40 5.35
C SER A 175 -4.28 8.55 5.37
N PHE A 176 -4.13 9.26 4.26
CA PHE A 176 -3.26 10.44 4.13
C PHE A 176 -3.73 11.58 5.04
N LEU A 177 -5.01 11.93 5.01
CA LEU A 177 -5.60 12.99 5.85
C LEU A 177 -5.48 12.63 7.33
N PHE A 178 -5.78 11.38 7.69
CA PHE A 178 -5.67 10.93 9.06
C PHE A 178 -4.23 11.02 9.57
N LEU A 179 -3.26 10.57 8.78
CA LEU A 179 -1.83 10.67 9.10
C LEU A 179 -1.39 12.15 9.20
N LEU A 180 -1.87 13.01 8.32
CA LEU A 180 -1.55 14.44 8.32
C LEU A 180 -2.04 15.11 9.60
N LEU A 181 -3.31 14.88 9.98
CA LEU A 181 -3.94 15.49 11.15
C LEU A 181 -3.29 15.05 12.45
N TYR A 182 -3.09 13.73 12.64
CA TYR A 182 -2.55 13.23 13.91
C TYR A 182 -1.07 13.54 14.13
N LEU A 183 -0.32 13.79 13.07
CA LEU A 183 1.07 14.18 13.17
C LEU A 183 1.30 15.70 13.20
N LEU A 184 0.29 16.52 12.88
CA LEU A 184 0.28 17.95 13.19
C LEU A 184 0.08 18.23 14.67
N LEU A 185 -0.53 17.30 15.42
CA LEU A 185 -0.78 17.41 16.85
C LEU A 185 0.44 16.99 17.72
N LEU A 186 1.54 16.57 17.12
CA LEU A 186 2.75 16.09 17.78
C LEU A 186 3.96 17.04 17.68
N VAL A 187 3.77 18.22 17.10
CA VAL A 187 4.78 19.31 17.08
C VAL A 187 4.62 20.23 18.28
#